data_19535ac40eedfc6009042701af81a50a
#
_entry.id   19535ac40eedfc6009042701af81a50a
#
_cell.length_a   1.000
_cell.length_b   1.000
_cell.length_c   1.000
_cell.angle_alpha   90.00
_cell.angle_beta   90.00
_cell.angle_gamma   90.00
#
_symmetry.space_group_name_H-M   'P 1'
#
loop_
_entity.id
_entity.type
_entity.pdbx_description
1 polymer ?
#
loop_
_entity_poly.entity_id
_entity_poly.type
_entity_poly.pdbx_seq_one_letter_code
_entity_poly.pdbx_strand_id
1 'polypeptide(L)'
;MSFVVAIRIQLEGDAEIFREMMMQYREDCLANESGMEQFLICSIPDDEKGYLLFEVFSDQEAHQLHSQGSDLQKLLQSMQEHNMRIEVMMMGGEEIE
;
A
#
# COMPACT_ATOMS: atom_id res chain seq x y z
N MET A 1 -7.34 17.48 8.73
CA MET A 1 -7.44 17.27 7.27
C MET A 1 -6.78 15.97 6.86
N SER A 2 -7.39 15.25 5.99
CA SER A 2 -6.86 13.96 5.56
C SER A 2 -5.59 14.14 4.72
N PHE A 3 -4.70 13.17 4.84
CA PHE A 3 -3.52 13.04 4.01
C PHE A 3 -3.70 11.84 3.10
N VAL A 4 -3.59 12.05 1.80
CA VAL A 4 -3.86 11.01 0.80
C VAL A 4 -2.57 10.62 0.11
N VAL A 5 -2.36 9.31 -0.03
CA VAL A 5 -1.19 8.77 -0.74
C VAL A 5 -1.69 7.93 -1.91
N ALA A 6 -1.20 8.25 -3.09
CA ALA A 6 -1.46 7.47 -4.30
C ALA A 6 -0.16 6.76 -4.69
N ILE A 7 -0.26 5.46 -4.91
CA ILE A 7 0.92 4.63 -5.22
C ILE A 7 0.63 3.84 -6.48
N ARG A 8 1.55 3.92 -7.43
CA ARG A 8 1.55 3.01 -8.58
C ARG A 8 2.64 1.97 -8.39
N ILE A 9 2.26 0.70 -8.53
CA ILE A 9 3.18 -0.43 -8.41
C ILE A 9 3.26 -1.17 -9.73
N GLN A 10 4.48 -1.49 -10.15
CA GLN A 10 4.74 -2.44 -11.23
C GLN A 10 5.44 -3.65 -10.61
N LEU A 11 4.81 -4.81 -10.72
CA LEU A 11 5.27 -6.05 -10.09
C LEU A 11 6.17 -6.86 -11.01
N GLU A 12 7.25 -7.38 -10.43
CA GLU A 12 8.02 -8.50 -10.98
C GLU A 12 7.80 -9.69 -10.04
N GLY A 13 7.08 -10.71 -10.49
CA GLY A 13 6.77 -11.86 -9.68
C GLY A 13 5.38 -12.42 -9.98
N ASP A 14 4.91 -13.31 -9.12
CA ASP A 14 3.62 -13.97 -9.26
C ASP A 14 2.49 -13.04 -8.82
N ALA A 15 1.61 -12.68 -9.75
CA ALA A 15 0.52 -11.73 -9.48
C ALA A 15 -0.52 -12.28 -8.50
N GLU A 16 -0.81 -13.57 -8.56
CA GLU A 16 -1.79 -14.18 -7.67
C GLU A 16 -1.32 -14.16 -6.22
N ILE A 17 -0.08 -14.56 -5.99
CA ILE A 17 0.53 -14.52 -4.66
C ILE A 17 0.62 -13.08 -4.16
N PHE A 18 1.00 -12.16 -5.03
CA PHE A 18 1.09 -10.73 -4.67
C PHE A 18 -0.26 -10.20 -4.23
N ARG A 19 -1.34 -10.51 -4.95
CA ARG A 19 -2.69 -10.07 -4.58
C ARG A 19 -3.10 -10.58 -3.21
N GLU A 20 -2.84 -11.84 -2.92
CA GLU A 20 -3.14 -12.41 -1.60
C GLU A 20 -2.38 -11.70 -0.49
N MET A 21 -1.09 -11.42 -0.71
CA MET A 21 -0.29 -10.66 0.25
C MET A 21 -0.83 -9.26 0.47
N MET A 22 -1.21 -8.58 -0.60
CA MET A 22 -1.70 -7.20 -0.52
C MET A 22 -3.04 -7.12 0.19
N MET A 23 -3.93 -8.09 -0.03
CA MET A 23 -5.21 -8.12 0.67
C MET A 23 -5.02 -8.36 2.17
N GLN A 24 -4.10 -9.23 2.55
CA GLN A 24 -3.78 -9.43 3.96
C GLN A 24 -3.15 -8.18 4.58
N TYR A 25 -2.23 -7.56 3.86
CA TYR A 25 -1.60 -6.32 4.28
C TYR A 25 -2.63 -5.21 4.52
N ARG A 26 -3.59 -5.09 3.61
CA ARG A 26 -4.69 -4.13 3.75
C ARG A 26 -5.48 -4.38 5.03
N GLU A 27 -5.84 -5.63 5.30
CA GLU A 27 -6.58 -5.98 6.52
C GLU A 27 -5.78 -5.66 7.77
N ASP A 28 -4.48 -5.99 7.77
CA ASP A 28 -3.61 -5.74 8.92
C ASP A 28 -3.47 -4.23 9.18
N CYS A 29 -3.26 -3.44 8.15
CA CYS A 29 -3.14 -1.99 8.29
C CYS A 29 -4.41 -1.37 8.85
N LEU A 30 -5.57 -1.74 8.30
CA LEU A 30 -6.85 -1.19 8.76
C LEU A 30 -7.19 -1.62 10.19
N ALA A 31 -6.73 -2.80 10.61
CA ALA A 31 -6.96 -3.29 11.97
C ALA A 31 -6.00 -2.67 12.99
N ASN A 32 -4.74 -2.44 12.61
CA ASN A 32 -3.67 -2.08 13.54
C ASN A 32 -3.33 -0.59 13.56
N GLU A 33 -3.65 0.14 12.50
CA GLU A 33 -3.24 1.54 12.35
C GLU A 33 -4.45 2.45 12.43
N SER A 34 -4.66 3.02 13.59
CA SER A 34 -5.85 3.85 13.87
C SER A 34 -5.95 5.10 13.00
N GLY A 35 -4.82 5.58 12.48
CA GLY A 35 -4.78 6.74 11.60
C GLY A 35 -5.07 6.45 10.13
N MET A 36 -5.17 5.19 9.73
CA MET A 36 -5.54 4.83 8.38
C MET A 36 -7.05 4.76 8.24
N GLU A 37 -7.62 5.65 7.45
CA GLU A 37 -9.07 5.78 7.27
C GLU A 37 -9.59 4.93 6.12
N GLN A 38 -8.85 4.86 5.03
CA GLN A 38 -9.20 4.07 3.85
C GLN A 38 -7.96 3.50 3.20
N PHE A 39 -8.11 2.34 2.60
CA PHE A 39 -7.05 1.71 1.82
C PHE A 39 -7.69 0.96 0.66
N LEU A 40 -7.47 1.46 -0.56
CA LEU A 40 -7.97 0.84 -1.78
C LEU A 40 -6.81 0.24 -2.57
N ILE A 41 -7.00 -0.99 -3.02
CA ILE A 41 -6.03 -1.66 -3.90
C ILE A 41 -6.76 -1.93 -5.21
N CYS A 42 -6.24 -1.38 -6.30
CA CYS A 42 -6.87 -1.41 -7.60
C CYS A 42 -5.98 -2.10 -8.63
N SER A 43 -6.58 -2.91 -9.49
CA SER A 43 -5.89 -3.43 -10.67
C SER A 43 -5.88 -2.36 -11.77
N ILE A 44 -4.91 -2.42 -12.66
CA ILE A 44 -4.86 -1.56 -13.84
C ILE A 44 -5.38 -2.38 -15.02
N PRO A 45 -6.41 -1.92 -15.74
CA PRO A 45 -6.89 -2.63 -16.93
C PRO A 45 -5.76 -2.87 -17.92
N ASP A 46 -5.74 -4.06 -18.50
CA ASP A 46 -4.75 -4.50 -19.49
C ASP A 46 -3.31 -4.62 -18.99
N ASP A 47 -3.11 -4.57 -17.65
CA ASP A 47 -1.78 -4.77 -17.05
C ASP A 47 -1.91 -5.65 -15.81
N GLU A 48 -1.65 -6.94 -15.96
CA GLU A 48 -1.75 -7.93 -14.88
C GLU A 48 -0.76 -7.70 -13.74
N LYS A 49 0.31 -6.97 -14.00
CA LYS A 49 1.39 -6.69 -13.04
C LYS A 49 1.36 -5.26 -12.53
N GLY A 50 0.38 -4.48 -12.93
CA GLY A 50 0.24 -3.09 -12.53
C GLY A 50 -0.86 -2.92 -11.49
N TYR A 51 -0.61 -2.08 -10.48
CA TYR A 51 -1.56 -1.79 -9.40
C TYR A 51 -1.55 -0.33 -9.05
N LEU A 52 -2.71 0.15 -8.59
CA LEU A 52 -2.85 1.46 -7.97
C LEU A 52 -3.35 1.28 -6.55
N LEU A 53 -2.69 1.93 -5.62
CA LEU A 53 -3.11 1.96 -4.23
C LEU A 53 -3.49 3.40 -3.86
N PHE A 54 -4.57 3.52 -3.10
CA PHE A 54 -4.96 4.80 -2.50
C PHE A 54 -5.11 4.59 -1.01
N GLU A 55 -4.33 5.35 -0.25
CA GLU A 55 -4.33 5.30 1.20
C GLU A 55 -4.75 6.66 1.73
N VAL A 56 -5.72 6.66 2.62
CA VAL A 56 -6.20 7.89 3.26
C VAL A 56 -5.90 7.82 4.74
N PHE A 57 -5.12 8.77 5.22
CA PHE A 57 -4.72 8.88 6.62
C PHE A 57 -5.39 10.10 7.27
N SER A 58 -5.57 10.04 8.58
CA SER A 58 -6.14 11.16 9.34
C SER A 58 -5.29 12.44 9.24
N ASP A 59 -3.98 12.28 9.11
CA ASP A 59 -3.02 13.37 8.93
C ASP A 59 -1.69 12.83 8.43
N GLN A 60 -0.74 13.72 8.18
CA GLN A 60 0.58 13.35 7.68
C GLN A 60 1.38 12.52 8.69
N GLU A 61 1.21 12.78 9.97
CA GLU A 61 1.88 12.00 11.02
C GLU A 61 1.46 10.54 10.98
N ALA A 62 0.17 10.27 10.77
CA ALA A 62 -0.33 8.89 10.62
C ALA A 62 0.33 8.18 9.45
N HIS A 63 0.55 8.88 8.33
CA HIS A 63 1.29 8.32 7.20
C HIS A 63 2.75 8.03 7.56
N GLN A 64 3.41 8.93 8.28
CA GLN A 64 4.79 8.71 8.71
C GLN A 64 4.90 7.47 9.61
N LEU A 65 3.96 7.29 10.53
CA LEU A 65 3.91 6.11 11.39
C LEU A 65 3.70 4.83 10.57
N HIS A 66 2.82 4.88 9.57
CA HIS A 66 2.61 3.76 8.66
C HIS A 66 3.90 3.38 7.93
N SER A 67 4.63 4.36 7.41
CA SER A 67 5.87 4.14 6.67
C SER A 67 6.97 3.47 7.50
N GLN A 68 6.91 3.59 8.82
CA GLN A 68 7.87 3.03 9.76
C GLN A 68 7.32 1.80 10.48
N GLY A 69 6.09 1.42 10.18
CA GLY A 69 5.36 0.43 10.94
C GLY A 69 5.71 -1.01 10.62
N SER A 70 5.33 -1.90 11.53
CA SER A 70 5.60 -3.33 11.39
C SER A 70 4.82 -4.00 10.27
N ASP A 71 3.63 -3.49 9.93
CA ASP A 71 2.82 -4.06 8.86
C ASP A 71 3.53 -3.94 7.50
N LEU A 72 4.09 -2.77 7.21
CA LEU A 72 4.84 -2.57 5.98
C LEU A 72 6.10 -3.43 5.94
N GLN A 73 6.82 -3.51 7.05
CA GLN A 73 8.04 -4.32 7.11
C GLN A 73 7.76 -5.80 6.91
N LYS A 74 6.67 -6.29 7.48
CA LYS A 74 6.22 -7.67 7.29
C LYS A 74 5.89 -7.95 5.82
N LEU A 75 5.23 -7.00 5.15
CA LEU A 75 4.94 -7.13 3.72
C LEU A 75 6.23 -7.21 2.90
N LEU A 76 7.16 -6.29 3.13
CA LEU A 76 8.43 -6.25 2.39
C LEU A 76 9.24 -7.53 2.59
N GLN A 77 9.24 -8.07 3.80
CA GLN A 77 9.90 -9.33 4.10
C GLN A 77 9.24 -10.50 3.35
N SER A 78 7.91 -10.57 3.34
CA SER A 78 7.18 -11.59 2.59
C SER A 78 7.46 -11.54 1.10
N MET A 79 7.54 -10.33 0.54
CA MET A 79 7.87 -10.14 -0.87
C MET A 79 9.28 -10.68 -1.17
N GLN A 80 10.23 -10.39 -0.30
CA GLN A 80 11.59 -10.88 -0.44
C GLN A 80 11.64 -12.42 -0.39
N GLU A 81 10.90 -13.04 0.51
CA GLU A 81 10.83 -14.50 0.64
C GLU A 81 10.26 -15.17 -0.61
N HIS A 82 9.41 -14.47 -1.35
CA HIS A 82 8.81 -14.97 -2.59
C HIS A 82 9.52 -14.46 -3.85
N ASN A 83 10.71 -13.87 -3.70
CA ASN A 83 11.50 -13.34 -4.81
C ASN A 83 10.74 -12.31 -5.67
N MET A 84 9.91 -11.52 -5.03
CA MET A 84 9.15 -10.46 -5.69
C MET A 84 9.91 -9.14 -5.64
N ARG A 85 9.78 -8.36 -6.71
CA ARG A 85 10.30 -7.00 -6.80
C ARG A 85 9.18 -6.08 -7.25
N ILE A 86 9.21 -4.86 -6.77
CA ILE A 86 8.27 -3.84 -7.22
C ILE A 86 9.00 -2.56 -7.55
N GLU A 87 8.52 -1.89 -8.60
CA GLU A 87 8.82 -0.50 -8.87
C GLU A 87 7.66 0.33 -8.35
N VAL A 88 7.96 1.39 -7.63
CA VAL A 88 6.95 2.20 -6.94
C VAL A 88 7.08 3.65 -7.34
N MET A 89 5.95 4.25 -7.74
CA MET A 89 5.81 5.70 -7.85
C MET A 89 4.80 6.12 -6.80
N MET A 90 5.17 7.07 -5.95
CA MET A 90 4.32 7.49 -4.84
C MET A 90 4.18 9.01 -4.79
N MET A 91 2.96 9.45 -4.53
CA MET A 91 2.61 10.85 -4.37
C MET A 91 1.72 11.03 -3.17
N GLY A 92 2.03 12.01 -2.33
CA GLY A 92 1.22 12.32 -1.17
C GLY A 92 0.77 13.77 -1.18
N GLY A 93 -0.37 14.04 -0.59
CA GLY A 93 -0.90 15.38 -0.48
C GLY A 93 -1.93 15.53 0.62
N GLU A 94 -2.09 16.75 1.11
CA GLU A 94 -3.11 17.08 2.08
C GLU A 94 -4.39 17.51 1.37
N GLU A 95 -5.51 17.10 1.94
CA GLU A 95 -6.82 17.52 1.49
C GLU A 95 -6.95 19.05 1.61
N ILE A 96 -7.46 19.68 0.57
CA ILE A 96 -7.77 21.12 0.58
C ILE A 96 -9.19 21.31 1.07
N GLU A 97 -9.36 22.21 2.03
CA GLU A 97 -10.70 22.59 2.52
C GLU A 97 -11.47 23.44 1.53
#